data_6cb88a1b5372bc45c08083c355faeba0
#
_entry.id   6cb88a1b5372bc45c08083c355faeba0
#
_cell.length_a   1.000
_cell.length_b   1.000
_cell.length_c   1.000
_cell.angle_alpha   90.00
_cell.angle_beta   90.00
_cell.angle_gamma   90.00
#
_symmetry.space_group_name_H-M   'P 1'
#
loop_
_entity.id
_entity.type
_entity.pdbx_description
1 polymer ?
#
loop_
_entity_poly.entity_id
_entity_poly.type
_entity_poly.pdbx_seq_one_letter_code
_entity_poly.pdbx_strand_id
1 'polypeptide(L)'
;MKIIAVGWNYRGHNAEMNQKETPQNPIIFFKPETALLKDGKPFFLPQFSDRIEYETELVFHISRLGKNIAGKFAHRYYDSVTVGIDFTARDKQAEARANGNPWDIAKGFDNSAPIGKFIPLPEQTPKADNINFSLFINGVKVQQGNSQDMIFHIDELIAYISQFYTLKIGDLIFTAVSYTHLRA
;
A
#
# COMPACT_ATOMS: atom_id res chain seq x y z
N MET A 1 -4.84 8.82 -12.99
CA MET A 1 -4.33 7.61 -12.31
C MET A 1 -4.96 7.52 -10.94
N LYS A 2 -5.28 6.30 -10.43
CA LYS A 2 -5.68 6.09 -9.04
C LYS A 2 -4.53 5.48 -8.25
N ILE A 3 -4.36 5.93 -7.02
CA ILE A 3 -3.51 5.26 -6.04
C ILE A 3 -4.46 4.66 -5.01
N ILE A 4 -4.58 3.34 -5.02
CA ILE A 4 -5.46 2.58 -4.15
C ILE A 4 -4.57 1.94 -3.10
N ALA A 5 -4.83 2.22 -1.83
CA ALA A 5 -4.08 1.65 -0.73
C ALA A 5 -4.97 0.72 0.12
N VAL A 6 -4.35 -0.30 0.68
CA VAL A 6 -5.01 -1.29 1.53
C VAL A 6 -4.51 -1.12 2.96
N GLY A 7 -5.41 -1.09 3.91
CA GLY A 7 -5.07 -1.07 5.33
C GLY A 7 -5.17 -2.46 5.96
N TRP A 8 -4.35 -2.73 6.98
CA TRP A 8 -4.44 -3.92 7.84
C TRP A 8 -4.28 -5.27 7.11
N ASN A 9 -3.48 -5.31 6.06
CA ASN A 9 -3.36 -6.49 5.19
C ASN A 9 -2.22 -7.45 5.55
N TYR A 10 -1.53 -7.25 6.65
CA TYR A 10 -0.48 -8.16 7.12
C TYR A 10 -0.71 -8.59 8.56
N ARG A 11 -0.62 -9.90 8.83
CA ARG A 11 -0.89 -10.49 10.14
C ARG A 11 0.04 -9.95 11.23
N GLY A 12 1.33 -9.80 10.92
CA GLY A 12 2.34 -9.28 11.86
C GLY A 12 2.02 -7.85 12.31
N HIS A 13 1.69 -6.96 11.38
CA HIS A 13 1.31 -5.58 11.68
C HIS A 13 0.04 -5.49 12.55
N ASN A 14 -0.96 -6.31 12.25
CA ASN A 14 -2.21 -6.31 13.02
C ASN A 14 -1.95 -6.68 14.49
N ALA A 15 -1.06 -7.63 14.75
CA ALA A 15 -0.68 -8.01 16.10
C ALA A 15 0.03 -6.88 16.86
N GLU A 16 0.94 -6.13 16.23
CA GLU A 16 1.63 -4.99 16.84
C GLU A 16 0.69 -3.84 17.21
N MET A 17 -0.32 -3.61 16.36
CA MET A 17 -1.31 -2.54 16.58
C MET A 17 -2.47 -2.96 17.50
N ASN A 18 -2.37 -4.12 18.17
CA ASN A 18 -3.43 -4.70 19.01
C ASN A 18 -4.77 -4.85 18.29
N GLN A 19 -4.74 -5.03 16.95
CA GLN A 19 -5.92 -5.33 16.17
C GLN A 19 -6.33 -6.78 16.45
N LYS A 20 -7.40 -6.96 17.21
CA LYS A 20 -7.84 -8.29 17.70
C LYS A 20 -8.48 -9.16 16.62
N GLU A 21 -9.02 -8.55 15.58
CA GLU A 21 -9.76 -9.26 14.54
C GLU A 21 -9.08 -9.09 13.18
N THR A 22 -8.97 -10.19 12.45
CA THR A 22 -8.57 -10.17 11.04
C THR A 22 -9.73 -9.59 10.21
N PRO A 23 -9.50 -8.58 9.36
CA PRO A 23 -10.55 -8.05 8.51
C PRO A 23 -11.17 -9.14 7.64
N GLN A 24 -12.50 -9.19 7.55
CA GLN A 24 -13.21 -10.13 6.67
C GLN A 24 -13.13 -9.71 5.19
N ASN A 25 -12.93 -8.41 4.94
CA ASN A 25 -12.77 -7.85 3.60
C ASN A 25 -11.62 -6.83 3.61
N PRO A 26 -10.96 -6.60 2.47
CA PRO A 26 -9.94 -5.57 2.34
C PRO A 26 -10.48 -4.18 2.73
N ILE A 27 -9.75 -3.48 3.58
CA ILE A 27 -10.03 -2.08 3.92
C ILE A 27 -9.26 -1.23 2.93
N ILE A 28 -9.97 -0.53 2.05
CA ILE A 28 -9.36 0.27 0.99
C ILE A 28 -9.57 1.76 1.23
N PHE A 29 -8.56 2.54 0.88
CA PHE A 29 -8.62 4.00 0.82
C PHE A 29 -7.83 4.50 -0.39
N PHE A 30 -8.00 5.77 -0.72
CA PHE A 30 -7.35 6.37 -1.87
C PHE A 30 -6.35 7.43 -1.45
N LYS A 31 -5.29 7.55 -2.25
CA LYS A 31 -4.42 8.71 -2.24
C LYS A 31 -4.62 9.46 -3.56
N PRO A 32 -4.70 10.80 -3.54
CA PRO A 32 -4.77 11.58 -4.77
C PRO A 32 -3.48 11.43 -5.60
N GLU A 33 -3.53 11.76 -6.87
CA GLU A 33 -2.35 11.69 -7.75
C GLU A 33 -1.20 12.58 -7.28
N THR A 34 -1.50 13.70 -6.60
CA THR A 34 -0.50 14.60 -6.01
C THR A 34 0.26 13.98 -4.84
N ALA A 35 -0.24 12.90 -4.26
CA ALA A 35 0.49 12.13 -3.24
C ALA A 35 1.71 11.41 -3.81
N LEU A 36 1.74 11.15 -5.13
CA LEU A 36 2.81 10.38 -5.76
C LEU A 36 4.12 11.17 -5.84
N LEU A 37 5.18 10.59 -5.26
CA LEU A 37 6.54 11.11 -5.34
C LEU A 37 7.42 10.11 -6.07
N LYS A 38 8.03 10.53 -7.20
CA LYS A 38 8.86 9.71 -8.08
C LYS A 38 10.29 10.23 -8.15
N ASP A 39 11.12 9.46 -8.81
CA ASP A 39 12.46 9.86 -9.25
C ASP A 39 13.44 10.18 -8.12
N GLY A 40 13.21 9.60 -6.92
CA GLY A 40 14.09 9.82 -5.77
C GLY A 40 14.09 11.26 -5.25
N LYS A 41 13.05 12.03 -5.55
CA LYS A 41 12.91 13.39 -5.03
C LYS A 41 12.81 13.37 -3.51
N PRO A 42 13.31 14.39 -2.82
CA PRO A 42 13.23 14.47 -1.37
C PRO A 42 11.77 14.64 -0.92
N PHE A 43 11.41 13.92 0.13
CA PHE A 43 10.17 14.16 0.88
C PHE A 43 10.42 15.21 1.95
N PHE A 44 9.59 16.23 2.00
CA PHE A 44 9.63 17.27 3.03
C PHE A 44 8.52 17.02 4.04
N LEU A 45 8.87 17.03 5.32
CA LEU A 45 7.91 16.86 6.41
C LEU A 45 6.87 18.00 6.39
N PRO A 46 5.58 17.68 6.33
CA PRO A 46 4.53 18.70 6.31
C PRO A 46 4.40 19.37 7.68
N GLN A 47 4.04 20.65 7.70
CA GLN A 47 3.89 21.45 8.95
C GLN A 47 2.56 21.17 9.69
N PHE A 48 1.61 20.47 9.07
CA PHE A 48 0.28 20.24 9.66
C PHE A 48 0.22 19.06 10.61
N SER A 49 1.30 18.28 10.73
CA SER A 49 1.38 17.08 11.56
C SER A 49 2.70 17.04 12.32
N ASP A 50 2.63 16.74 13.60
CA ASP A 50 3.79 16.55 14.48
C ASP A 50 4.32 15.11 14.46
N ARG A 51 3.60 14.19 13.78
CA ARG A 51 3.93 12.77 13.78
C ARG A 51 3.73 12.13 12.42
N ILE A 52 4.75 12.18 11.57
CA ILE A 52 4.80 11.46 10.31
C ILE A 52 5.50 10.10 10.53
N GLU A 53 4.84 9.03 10.10
CA GLU A 53 5.37 7.67 10.12
C GLU A 53 5.48 7.16 8.70
N TYR A 54 6.38 6.18 8.49
CA TYR A 54 6.61 5.54 7.19
C TYR A 54 6.13 4.09 7.24
N GLU A 55 5.40 3.68 6.22
CA GLU A 55 4.90 2.33 6.03
C GLU A 55 5.41 1.82 4.68
N THR A 56 6.38 0.88 4.72
CA THR A 56 6.97 0.32 3.50
C THR A 56 6.08 -0.78 2.94
N GLU A 57 5.70 -0.65 1.69
CA GLU A 57 4.72 -1.50 1.04
C GLU A 57 5.18 -2.00 -0.32
N LEU A 58 4.72 -3.19 -0.72
CA LEU A 58 4.73 -3.58 -2.12
C LEU A 58 3.67 -2.80 -2.87
N VAL A 59 4.04 -2.30 -4.05
CA VAL A 59 3.16 -1.50 -4.92
C VAL A 59 3.08 -2.16 -6.28
N PHE A 60 1.88 -2.57 -6.66
CA PHE A 60 1.62 -3.23 -7.94
C PHE A 60 1.10 -2.24 -8.97
N HIS A 61 1.62 -2.33 -10.18
CA HIS A 61 1.20 -1.53 -11.33
C HIS A 61 0.10 -2.27 -12.12
N ILE A 62 -1.02 -1.61 -12.34
CA ILE A 62 -2.11 -2.14 -13.16
C ILE A 62 -1.80 -1.90 -14.63
N SER A 63 -1.71 -2.99 -15.38
CA SER A 63 -1.32 -3.00 -16.80
C SER A 63 -2.49 -3.20 -17.77
N ARG A 64 -3.71 -3.44 -17.25
CA ARG A 64 -4.90 -3.69 -18.08
C ARG A 64 -6.15 -3.03 -17.50
N LEU A 65 -6.99 -2.50 -18.39
CA LEU A 65 -8.33 -2.01 -18.06
C LEU A 65 -9.23 -3.18 -17.61
N GLY A 66 -9.95 -3.03 -16.48
CA GLY A 66 -10.88 -4.05 -16.03
C GLY A 66 -11.87 -3.60 -14.97
N LYS A 67 -13.00 -4.27 -14.93
CA LYS A 67 -14.09 -4.12 -13.97
C LYS A 67 -14.69 -5.51 -13.69
N ASN A 68 -15.09 -5.80 -12.45
CA ASN A 68 -15.64 -7.09 -12.02
C ASN A 68 -14.73 -8.27 -12.42
N ILE A 69 -13.43 -8.15 -12.12
CA ILE A 69 -12.43 -9.14 -12.50
C ILE A 69 -12.57 -10.36 -11.59
N ALA A 70 -12.79 -11.54 -12.18
CA ALA A 70 -12.79 -12.77 -11.41
C ALA A 70 -11.36 -13.11 -10.93
N GLY A 71 -11.21 -13.55 -9.67
CA GLY A 71 -9.90 -13.82 -9.05
C GLY A 71 -8.97 -14.69 -9.88
N LYS A 72 -9.49 -15.76 -10.50
CA LYS A 72 -8.71 -16.64 -11.40
C LYS A 72 -8.07 -15.93 -12.60
N PHE A 73 -8.51 -14.71 -12.94
CA PHE A 73 -7.97 -13.91 -14.05
C PHE A 73 -7.20 -12.69 -13.57
N ALA A 74 -7.18 -12.39 -12.27
CA ALA A 74 -6.58 -11.18 -11.71
C ALA A 74 -5.11 -11.03 -12.08
N HIS A 75 -4.36 -12.14 -12.12
CA HIS A 75 -2.95 -12.19 -12.52
C HIS A 75 -2.65 -11.57 -13.90
N ARG A 76 -3.65 -11.35 -14.74
CA ARG A 76 -3.51 -10.74 -16.08
C ARG A 76 -3.55 -9.21 -16.05
N TYR A 77 -3.82 -8.61 -14.90
CA TYR A 77 -4.10 -7.18 -14.77
C TYR A 77 -2.96 -6.38 -14.14
N TYR A 78 -1.89 -7.04 -13.72
CA TYR A 78 -0.67 -6.40 -13.24
C TYR A 78 0.55 -7.06 -13.86
N ASP A 79 1.63 -6.31 -14.05
CA ASP A 79 2.83 -6.75 -14.77
C ASP A 79 4.13 -6.46 -14.02
N SER A 80 4.10 -5.58 -13.05
CA SER A 80 5.30 -5.13 -12.35
C SER A 80 5.00 -4.73 -10.91
N VAL A 81 6.05 -4.75 -10.10
CA VAL A 81 6.01 -4.42 -8.68
C VAL A 81 7.15 -3.47 -8.34
N THR A 82 6.94 -2.61 -7.37
CA THR A 82 7.97 -1.81 -6.72
C THR A 82 7.75 -1.77 -5.22
N VAL A 83 8.67 -1.14 -4.51
CA VAL A 83 8.50 -0.75 -3.11
C VAL A 83 8.11 0.72 -3.07
N GLY A 84 7.10 1.03 -2.28
CA GLY A 84 6.68 2.39 -1.98
C GLY A 84 6.63 2.63 -0.48
N ILE A 85 6.40 3.86 -0.09
CA ILE A 85 6.17 4.25 1.30
C ILE A 85 4.79 4.91 1.38
N ASP A 86 3.94 4.43 2.27
CA ASP A 86 2.72 5.11 2.68
C ASP A 86 3.04 6.01 3.87
N PHE A 87 3.44 7.27 3.61
CA PHE A 87 3.60 8.23 4.67
C PHE A 87 2.26 8.55 5.32
N THR A 88 2.26 8.50 6.64
CA THR A 88 1.06 8.64 7.46
C THR A 88 1.24 9.75 8.50
N ALA A 89 0.37 10.75 8.48
CA ALA A 89 0.23 11.71 9.57
C ALA A 89 -0.54 11.03 10.72
N ARG A 90 0.20 10.38 11.62
CA ARG A 90 -0.37 9.46 12.60
C ARG A 90 -1.26 10.14 13.64
N ASP A 91 -0.95 11.36 14.02
CA ASP A 91 -1.78 12.21 14.88
C ASP A 91 -3.14 12.50 14.22
N LYS A 92 -3.14 12.86 12.92
CA LYS A 92 -4.37 13.09 12.14
C LYS A 92 -5.17 11.82 11.90
N GLN A 93 -4.49 10.68 11.72
CA GLN A 93 -5.18 9.40 11.61
C GLN A 93 -5.86 9.00 12.92
N ALA A 94 -5.19 9.22 14.05
CA ALA A 94 -5.77 8.94 15.37
C ALA A 94 -7.00 9.82 15.63
N GLU A 95 -6.92 11.11 15.30
CA GLU A 95 -8.05 12.05 15.37
C GLU A 95 -9.22 11.60 14.47
N ALA A 96 -8.94 11.26 13.21
CA ALA A 96 -9.96 10.78 12.28
C ALA A 96 -10.64 9.52 12.78
N ARG A 97 -9.88 8.56 13.29
CA ARG A 97 -10.44 7.30 13.86
C ARG A 97 -11.32 7.57 15.08
N ALA A 98 -10.90 8.44 15.98
CA ALA A 98 -11.66 8.77 17.18
C ALA A 98 -13.02 9.41 16.84
N ASN A 99 -13.09 10.17 15.75
CA ASN A 99 -14.28 10.89 15.30
C ASN A 99 -15.08 10.17 14.21
N GLY A 100 -14.65 8.97 13.76
CA GLY A 100 -15.29 8.25 12.66
C GLY A 100 -15.14 8.95 11.29
N ASN A 101 -14.13 9.78 11.12
CA ASN A 101 -13.87 10.54 9.90
C ASN A 101 -13.01 9.74 8.90
N PRO A 102 -13.07 10.08 7.59
CA PRO A 102 -12.18 9.54 6.57
C PRO A 102 -10.70 9.82 6.85
N TRP A 103 -9.81 9.00 6.28
CA TRP A 103 -8.35 9.11 6.48
C TRP A 103 -7.64 10.01 5.47
N ASP A 104 -8.37 10.68 4.59
CA ASP A 104 -7.83 11.43 3.46
C ASP A 104 -6.73 12.41 3.85
N ILE A 105 -6.93 13.21 4.91
CA ILE A 105 -5.91 14.16 5.40
C ILE A 105 -4.68 13.42 5.94
N ALA A 106 -4.89 12.31 6.62
CA ALA A 106 -3.81 11.55 7.25
C ALA A 106 -2.97 10.74 6.27
N LYS A 107 -3.55 10.33 5.15
CA LYS A 107 -2.98 9.38 4.18
C LYS A 107 -2.79 9.98 2.78
N GLY A 108 -3.59 10.98 2.39
CA GLY A 108 -3.67 11.49 1.03
C GLY A 108 -2.97 12.82 0.78
N PHE A 109 -2.14 13.32 1.70
CA PHE A 109 -1.44 14.58 1.52
C PHE A 109 -0.35 14.50 0.43
N ASP A 110 0.05 15.63 -0.11
CA ASP A 110 1.03 15.72 -1.19
C ASP A 110 2.33 15.00 -0.86
N ASN A 111 2.85 14.26 -1.84
CA ASN A 111 4.09 13.47 -1.74
C ASN A 111 4.06 12.35 -0.69
N SER A 112 2.91 11.97 -0.18
CA SER A 112 2.77 10.91 0.83
C SER A 112 2.92 9.48 0.29
N ALA A 113 3.17 9.32 -1.03
CA ALA A 113 3.33 8.03 -1.68
C ALA A 113 4.60 7.99 -2.57
N PRO A 114 5.81 8.07 -1.99
CA PRO A 114 7.03 7.81 -2.78
C PRO A 114 7.06 6.38 -3.28
N ILE A 115 7.51 6.20 -4.52
CA ILE A 115 7.69 4.88 -5.13
C ILE A 115 9.07 4.76 -5.79
N GLY A 116 9.61 3.53 -5.77
CA GLY A 116 10.82 3.15 -6.48
C GLY A 116 10.60 2.86 -7.96
N LYS A 117 11.63 2.33 -8.61
CA LYS A 117 11.54 1.82 -9.98
C LYS A 117 10.78 0.49 -10.00
N PHE A 118 9.87 0.34 -10.96
CA PHE A 118 9.15 -0.91 -11.13
C PHE A 118 10.06 -2.02 -11.68
N ILE A 119 9.90 -3.22 -11.15
CA ILE A 119 10.55 -4.45 -11.59
C ILE A 119 9.47 -5.30 -12.25
N PRO A 120 9.66 -5.75 -13.51
CA PRO A 120 8.73 -6.65 -14.16
C PRO A 120 8.56 -7.95 -13.38
N LEU A 121 7.32 -8.42 -13.29
CA LEU A 121 7.01 -9.72 -12.70
C LEU A 121 7.06 -10.82 -13.77
N PRO A 122 7.41 -12.07 -13.40
CA PRO A 122 7.41 -13.18 -14.34
C PRO A 122 5.99 -13.43 -14.88
N GLU A 123 5.89 -13.93 -16.11
CA GLU A 123 4.60 -14.28 -16.70
C GLU A 123 3.95 -15.52 -16.05
N GLN A 124 4.74 -16.35 -15.40
CA GLN A 124 4.27 -17.54 -14.70
C GLN A 124 3.49 -17.18 -13.44
N THR A 125 2.41 -17.89 -13.17
CA THR A 125 1.60 -17.74 -11.97
C THR A 125 1.96 -18.81 -10.92
N PRO A 126 1.94 -18.46 -9.63
CA PRO A 126 1.62 -17.15 -9.04
C PRO A 126 2.77 -16.15 -9.22
N LYS A 127 2.48 -14.96 -9.79
CA LYS A 127 3.51 -13.95 -10.12
C LYS A 127 4.13 -13.25 -8.91
N ALA A 128 3.41 -13.17 -7.82
CA ALA A 128 3.72 -12.32 -6.68
C ALA A 128 3.88 -13.07 -5.36
N ASP A 129 4.05 -14.39 -5.42
CA ASP A 129 4.34 -15.19 -4.24
C ASP A 129 5.80 -15.05 -3.83
N ASN A 130 6.02 -14.84 -2.53
CA ASN A 130 7.35 -14.83 -1.93
C ASN A 130 8.27 -13.67 -2.38
N ILE A 131 7.72 -12.44 -2.43
CA ILE A 131 8.52 -11.24 -2.64
C ILE A 131 8.97 -10.69 -1.28
N ASN A 132 10.29 -10.73 -1.04
CA ASN A 132 10.88 -10.11 0.16
C ASN A 132 11.18 -8.64 -0.12
N PHE A 133 10.90 -7.77 0.86
CA PHE A 133 11.26 -6.37 0.81
C PHE A 133 11.73 -5.86 2.18
N SER A 134 12.53 -4.81 2.17
CA SER A 134 13.08 -4.23 3.39
C SER A 134 13.30 -2.74 3.22
N LEU A 135 13.20 -1.99 4.33
CA LEU A 135 13.59 -0.59 4.42
C LEU A 135 14.81 -0.44 5.30
N PHE A 136 15.76 0.35 4.84
CA PHE A 136 16.94 0.76 5.59
C PHE A 136 16.95 2.28 5.75
N ILE A 137 17.24 2.76 6.95
CA ILE A 137 17.48 4.18 7.24
C ILE A 137 18.89 4.30 7.79
N ASN A 138 19.74 5.10 7.15
CA ASN A 138 21.14 5.27 7.51
C ASN A 138 21.90 3.94 7.69
N GLY A 139 21.62 2.95 6.83
CA GLY A 139 22.24 1.63 6.86
C GLY A 139 21.65 0.65 7.88
N VAL A 140 20.72 1.09 8.72
CA VAL A 140 20.03 0.22 9.70
C VAL A 140 18.70 -0.26 9.08
N LYS A 141 18.49 -1.59 9.09
CA LYS A 141 17.23 -2.17 8.65
C LYS A 141 16.13 -1.87 9.68
N VAL A 142 15.09 -1.15 9.25
CA VAL A 142 13.99 -0.70 10.11
C VAL A 142 12.66 -1.39 9.81
N GLN A 143 12.47 -1.89 8.58
CA GLN A 143 11.28 -2.64 8.21
C GLN A 143 11.65 -3.80 7.28
N GLN A 144 10.89 -4.87 7.33
CA GLN A 144 10.96 -5.99 6.39
C GLN A 144 9.60 -6.64 6.24
N GLY A 145 9.37 -7.28 5.11
CA GLY A 145 8.15 -8.03 4.85
C GLY A 145 8.32 -9.05 3.74
N ASN A 146 7.31 -9.89 3.63
CA ASN A 146 7.19 -10.86 2.55
C ASN A 146 5.74 -10.88 2.06
N SER A 147 5.53 -10.96 0.75
CA SER A 147 4.18 -11.01 0.17
C SER A 147 3.35 -12.21 0.61
N GLN A 148 3.97 -13.29 1.09
CA GLN A 148 3.26 -14.45 1.65
C GLN A 148 2.53 -14.14 2.97
N ASP A 149 2.94 -13.09 3.68
CA ASP A 149 2.33 -12.69 4.95
C ASP A 149 1.06 -11.84 4.76
N MET A 150 0.70 -11.52 3.51
CA MET A 150 -0.55 -10.82 3.20
C MET A 150 -1.77 -11.63 3.62
N ILE A 151 -2.77 -10.95 4.18
CA ILE A 151 -4.09 -11.55 4.48
C ILE A 151 -4.86 -11.74 3.18
N PHE A 152 -4.87 -10.71 2.33
CA PHE A 152 -5.44 -10.73 0.99
C PHE A 152 -4.31 -10.55 -0.03
N HIS A 153 -4.04 -11.57 -0.83
CA HIS A 153 -3.03 -11.50 -1.88
C HIS A 153 -3.47 -10.58 -3.03
N ILE A 154 -2.51 -10.16 -3.87
CA ILE A 154 -2.78 -9.16 -4.93
C ILE A 154 -3.93 -9.56 -5.86
N ASP A 155 -4.08 -10.83 -6.18
CA ASP A 155 -5.17 -11.33 -7.04
C ASP A 155 -6.55 -11.16 -6.37
N GLU A 156 -6.62 -11.37 -5.05
CA GLU A 156 -7.82 -11.16 -4.25
C GLU A 156 -8.15 -9.67 -4.13
N LEU A 157 -7.13 -8.83 -3.92
CA LEU A 157 -7.28 -7.37 -3.89
C LEU A 157 -7.82 -6.83 -5.21
N ILE A 158 -7.27 -7.26 -6.36
CA ILE A 158 -7.75 -6.86 -7.68
C ILE A 158 -9.20 -7.30 -7.90
N ALA A 159 -9.52 -8.55 -7.55
CA ALA A 159 -10.88 -9.06 -7.68
C ALA A 159 -11.86 -8.24 -6.81
N TYR A 160 -11.50 -7.95 -5.57
CA TYR A 160 -12.33 -7.18 -4.65
C TYR A 160 -12.48 -5.72 -5.10
N ILE A 161 -11.39 -5.01 -5.35
CA ILE A 161 -11.38 -3.59 -5.73
C ILE A 161 -12.17 -3.38 -7.03
N SER A 162 -12.01 -4.28 -7.99
CA SER A 162 -12.66 -4.17 -9.29
C SER A 162 -14.19 -4.34 -9.26
N GLN A 163 -14.77 -4.82 -8.15
CA GLN A 163 -16.22 -4.83 -7.96
C GLN A 163 -16.78 -3.41 -7.81
N PHE A 164 -16.01 -2.51 -7.24
CA PHE A 164 -16.43 -1.13 -6.95
C PHE A 164 -15.89 -0.15 -7.98
N TYR A 165 -14.64 -0.31 -8.40
CA TYR A 165 -13.89 0.64 -9.23
C TYR A 165 -13.35 0.00 -10.50
N THR A 166 -13.53 0.67 -11.63
CA THR A 166 -12.82 0.27 -12.86
C THR A 166 -11.33 0.53 -12.69
N LEU A 167 -10.52 -0.53 -12.75
CA LEU A 167 -9.07 -0.42 -12.80
C LEU A 167 -8.64 0.03 -14.19
N LYS A 168 -7.72 1.00 -14.25
CA LYS A 168 -7.15 1.54 -15.48
C LYS A 168 -5.65 1.26 -15.54
N ILE A 169 -5.11 1.20 -16.74
CA ILE A 169 -3.65 1.14 -16.95
C ILE A 169 -3.00 2.33 -16.25
N GLY A 170 -1.96 2.05 -15.49
CA GLY A 170 -1.24 3.04 -14.69
C GLY A 170 -1.77 3.24 -13.26
N ASP A 171 -2.90 2.62 -12.89
CA ASP A 171 -3.32 2.62 -11.49
C ASP A 171 -2.33 1.83 -10.63
N LEU A 172 -2.18 2.24 -9.38
CA LEU A 172 -1.28 1.63 -8.41
C LEU A 172 -2.07 1.03 -7.24
N ILE A 173 -1.64 -0.15 -6.78
CA ILE A 173 -2.19 -0.77 -5.57
C ILE A 173 -1.07 -0.94 -4.55
N PHE A 174 -1.17 -0.21 -3.44
CA PHE A 174 -0.37 -0.35 -2.24
C PHE A 174 -0.99 -1.43 -1.35
N THR A 175 -0.18 -2.36 -0.83
CA THR A 175 -0.69 -3.63 -0.24
C THR A 175 -0.62 -3.70 1.27
N ALA A 176 -0.47 -2.59 1.95
CA ALA A 176 -0.20 -2.42 3.36
C ALA A 176 1.24 -2.76 3.80
N VAL A 177 1.55 -2.38 5.01
CA VAL A 177 2.86 -2.58 5.64
C VAL A 177 2.92 -3.92 6.37
N SER A 178 4.08 -4.59 6.32
CA SER A 178 4.28 -5.90 6.91
C SER A 178 4.62 -5.84 8.40
N TYR A 179 5.82 -5.50 8.79
CA TYR A 179 6.30 -5.49 10.17
C TYR A 179 7.01 -4.17 10.44
N THR A 180 6.70 -3.48 11.55
CA THR A 180 7.15 -2.10 11.70
C THR A 180 7.66 -1.74 13.07
N HIS A 181 8.87 -1.16 13.09
CA HIS A 181 9.17 -0.12 14.06
C HIS A 181 8.82 1.22 13.42
N LEU A 182 7.63 1.77 13.74
CA LEU A 182 7.00 2.91 13.05
C LEU A 182 7.46 4.27 13.59
N ARG A 183 8.73 4.53 13.87
CA ARG A 183 9.15 5.87 14.29
C ARG A 183 10.12 6.49 13.31
N ALA A 184 9.66 7.56 12.65
CA ALA A 184 10.53 8.52 12.01
C ALA A 184 11.25 9.36 13.07
#